data_72f69ab11a0f6503dc0a45aa269f114f
#
_entry.id   72f69ab11a0f6503dc0a45aa269f114f
#
_cell.length_a   1.000
_cell.length_b   1.000
_cell.length_c   1.000
_cell.angle_alpha   90.00
_cell.angle_beta   90.00
_cell.angle_gamma   90.00
#
_symmetry.space_group_name_H-M   'P 1'
#
loop_
_entity.id
_entity.type
_entity.pdbx_description
1 polymer ?
#
loop_
_entity_poly.entity_id
_entity_poly.type
_entity_poly.pdbx_seq_one_letter_code
_entity_poly.pdbx_strand_id
1 'polypeptide(L)'
;MNGATRLGAALVLLLLVGCAGGGDWAKTGGDEAAAGREYADCRALAGDAVRTDADIDQDILATRQSDWQRAGVVRQQTRIMHEQTRDRAEAIIESCMKAKGYSQKR
;
A
#
# COMPACT_ATOMS: atom_id res chain seq x y z
N MET A 1 19.47 -21.04 -35.46
CA MET A 1 20.08 -20.27 -34.37
C MET A 1 19.13 -19.20 -33.80
N ASN A 2 18.10 -18.79 -34.46
CA ASN A 2 17.18 -17.77 -33.95
C ASN A 2 16.04 -18.29 -33.04
N GLY A 3 15.87 -19.58 -32.93
CA GLY A 3 14.82 -20.20 -32.10
C GLY A 3 15.14 -20.22 -30.59
N ALA A 4 16.40 -20.44 -30.25
CA ALA A 4 16.83 -20.52 -28.84
C ALA A 4 16.80 -19.16 -28.14
N THR A 5 17.11 -18.10 -28.86
CA THR A 5 17.09 -16.71 -28.32
C THR A 5 15.66 -16.21 -28.11
N ARG A 6 14.72 -16.65 -28.94
CA ARG A 6 13.30 -16.26 -28.80
C ARG A 6 12.61 -17.01 -27.64
N LEU A 7 12.99 -18.26 -27.39
CA LEU A 7 12.50 -19.03 -26.25
C LEU A 7 13.02 -18.47 -24.92
N GLY A 8 14.26 -18.02 -24.85
CA GLY A 8 14.81 -17.38 -23.66
C GLY A 8 14.14 -16.06 -23.32
N ALA A 9 13.85 -15.24 -24.33
CA ALA A 9 13.14 -13.96 -24.12
C ALA A 9 11.69 -14.17 -23.65
N ALA A 10 11.00 -15.19 -24.16
CA ALA A 10 9.64 -15.51 -23.74
C ALA A 10 9.61 -16.04 -22.29
N LEU A 11 10.63 -16.82 -21.89
CA LEU A 11 10.73 -17.33 -20.53
C LEU A 11 11.02 -16.24 -19.50
N VAL A 12 11.84 -15.25 -19.87
CA VAL A 12 12.15 -14.09 -19.01
C VAL A 12 10.93 -13.19 -18.85
N LEU A 13 10.12 -13.02 -19.90
CA LEU A 13 8.87 -12.28 -19.83
C LEU A 13 7.82 -12.93 -18.91
N LEU A 14 7.78 -14.27 -18.88
CA LEU A 14 6.87 -15.02 -18.00
C LEU A 14 7.24 -14.87 -16.51
N LEU A 15 8.52 -14.66 -16.20
CA LEU A 15 8.98 -14.46 -14.82
C LEU A 15 8.66 -13.06 -14.25
N LEU A 16 8.38 -12.08 -15.10
CA LEU A 16 8.02 -10.72 -14.70
C LEU A 16 6.53 -10.56 -14.33
N VAL A 17 5.68 -11.51 -14.66
CA VAL A 17 4.24 -11.47 -14.35
C VAL A 17 3.95 -11.92 -12.90
N GLY A 18 4.96 -12.43 -12.18
CA GLY A 18 4.80 -12.98 -10.81
C GLY A 18 4.73 -11.96 -9.67
N CYS A 19 4.85 -10.65 -9.94
CA CYS A 19 4.87 -9.61 -8.89
C CYS A 19 3.67 -8.68 -8.91
N ALA A 20 2.50 -9.15 -9.37
CA ALA A 20 1.25 -8.42 -9.17
C ALA A 20 0.90 -8.46 -7.67
N GLY A 21 0.83 -7.29 -7.01
CA GLY A 21 0.53 -7.16 -5.59
C GLY A 21 -0.76 -7.92 -5.20
N GLY A 22 -0.78 -8.47 -4.00
CA GLY A 22 -1.87 -9.32 -3.50
C GLY A 22 -1.45 -10.77 -3.26
N GLY A 23 -0.17 -11.11 -3.49
CA GLY A 23 0.37 -12.46 -3.27
C GLY A 23 0.24 -12.98 -1.84
N ASP A 24 0.09 -12.09 -0.84
CA ASP A 24 -0.06 -12.44 0.56
C ASP A 24 -1.52 -12.73 0.98
N TRP A 25 -2.47 -12.54 0.09
CA TRP A 25 -3.89 -12.70 0.37
C TRP A 25 -4.50 -13.84 -0.43
N ALA A 26 -5.27 -14.68 0.25
CA ALA A 26 -5.95 -15.82 -0.33
C ALA A 26 -7.40 -15.93 0.16
N LYS A 27 -8.24 -16.47 -0.71
CA LYS A 27 -9.66 -16.73 -0.45
C LYS A 27 -10.01 -18.10 -0.99
N THR A 28 -10.79 -18.87 -0.24
CA THR A 28 -11.29 -20.18 -0.71
C THR A 28 -12.12 -19.99 -1.99
N GLY A 29 -11.72 -20.67 -3.06
CA GLY A 29 -12.35 -20.57 -4.37
C GLY A 29 -12.00 -19.30 -5.18
N GLY A 30 -11.10 -18.43 -4.66
CA GLY A 30 -10.61 -17.27 -5.37
C GLY A 30 -9.36 -17.53 -6.19
N ASP A 31 -9.12 -16.73 -7.23
CA ASP A 31 -7.89 -16.77 -8.02
C ASP A 31 -6.95 -15.61 -7.63
N GLU A 32 -5.66 -15.74 -7.97
CA GLU A 32 -4.65 -14.73 -7.66
C GLU A 32 -4.86 -13.42 -8.41
N ALA A 33 -5.40 -13.47 -9.63
CA ALA A 33 -5.69 -12.27 -10.41
C ALA A 33 -6.83 -11.46 -9.77
N ALA A 34 -7.87 -12.13 -9.28
CA ALA A 34 -8.94 -11.50 -8.53
C ALA A 34 -8.43 -10.90 -7.20
N ALA A 35 -7.60 -11.63 -6.47
CA ALA A 35 -6.97 -11.15 -5.24
C ALA A 35 -6.13 -9.89 -5.47
N GLY A 36 -5.38 -9.84 -6.58
CA GLY A 36 -4.59 -8.65 -6.96
C GLY A 36 -5.45 -7.43 -7.24
N ARG A 37 -6.56 -7.58 -7.94
CA ARG A 37 -7.52 -6.49 -8.22
C ARG A 37 -8.17 -5.97 -6.94
N GLU A 38 -8.64 -6.88 -6.09
CA GLU A 38 -9.27 -6.52 -4.82
C GLU A 38 -8.29 -5.84 -3.87
N TYR A 39 -7.04 -6.29 -3.84
CA TYR A 39 -5.98 -5.64 -3.09
C TYR A 39 -5.69 -4.22 -3.59
N ALA A 40 -5.64 -4.03 -4.91
CA ALA A 40 -5.47 -2.71 -5.52
C ALA A 40 -6.61 -1.75 -5.14
N ASP A 41 -7.85 -2.23 -5.13
CA ASP A 41 -9.02 -1.45 -4.69
C ASP A 41 -8.93 -1.07 -3.21
N CYS A 42 -8.53 -2.00 -2.35
CA CYS A 42 -8.33 -1.74 -0.92
C CYS A 42 -7.18 -0.75 -0.67
N ARG A 43 -6.10 -0.82 -1.45
CA ARG A 43 -5.00 0.15 -1.39
C ARG A 43 -5.44 1.55 -1.79
N ALA A 44 -6.24 1.68 -2.84
CA ALA A 44 -6.78 2.96 -3.29
C ALA A 44 -7.67 3.59 -2.19
N LEU A 45 -8.54 2.80 -1.59
CA LEU A 45 -9.39 3.23 -0.48
C LEU A 45 -8.57 3.71 0.73
N ALA A 46 -7.55 2.95 1.11
CA ALA A 46 -6.64 3.31 2.19
C ALA A 46 -5.87 4.59 1.88
N GLY A 47 -5.37 4.74 0.65
CA GLY A 47 -4.65 5.93 0.20
C GLY A 47 -5.51 7.19 0.28
N ASP A 48 -6.77 7.11 -0.12
CA ASP A 48 -7.70 8.24 -0.05
C ASP A 48 -8.02 8.63 1.40
N ALA A 49 -8.24 7.65 2.27
CA ALA A 49 -8.51 7.88 3.69
C ALA A 49 -7.33 8.57 4.39
N VAL A 50 -6.11 8.07 4.20
CA VAL A 50 -4.92 8.65 4.87
C VAL A 50 -4.50 9.98 4.26
N ARG A 51 -4.82 10.25 3.00
CA ARG A 51 -4.58 11.57 2.38
C ARG A 51 -5.41 12.65 3.05
N THR A 52 -6.69 12.38 3.28
CA THR A 52 -7.58 13.29 4.00
C THR A 52 -7.05 13.58 5.40
N ASP A 53 -6.61 12.57 6.13
CA ASP A 53 -6.00 12.74 7.44
C ASP A 53 -4.71 13.58 7.38
N ALA A 54 -3.86 13.33 6.39
CA ALA A 54 -2.61 14.07 6.20
C ALA A 54 -2.86 15.56 5.90
N ASP A 55 -3.87 15.88 5.12
CA ASP A 55 -4.25 17.26 4.82
C ASP A 55 -4.70 18.00 6.09
N ILE A 56 -5.51 17.35 6.93
CA ILE A 56 -5.93 17.91 8.23
C ILE A 56 -4.72 18.13 9.14
N ASP A 57 -3.82 17.16 9.21
CA ASP A 57 -2.62 17.24 10.03
C ASP A 57 -1.67 18.37 9.56
N GLN A 58 -1.54 18.56 8.25
CA GLN A 58 -0.77 19.68 7.69
C GLN A 58 -1.36 21.03 8.04
N ASP A 59 -2.68 21.20 8.00
CA ASP A 59 -3.34 22.44 8.40
C ASP A 59 -3.10 22.75 9.87
N ILE A 60 -3.14 21.73 10.73
CA ILE A 60 -2.83 21.88 12.17
C ILE A 60 -1.38 22.29 12.39
N LEU A 61 -0.44 21.66 11.65
CA LEU A 61 0.99 22.01 11.73
C LEU A 61 1.26 23.42 11.22
N ALA A 62 0.61 23.84 10.14
CA ALA A 62 0.75 25.18 9.58
C ALA A 62 0.34 26.26 10.57
N THR A 63 -0.71 26.05 11.35
CA THR A 63 -1.13 26.98 12.41
C THR A 63 -0.18 27.04 13.60
N ARG A 64 0.66 26.01 13.80
CA ARG A 64 1.66 25.95 14.88
C ARG A 64 3.06 26.41 14.46
N GLN A 65 3.31 26.59 13.17
CA GLN A 65 4.63 26.96 12.62
C GLN A 65 5.08 28.39 12.97
N SER A 66 4.23 29.21 13.57
CA SER A 66 4.65 30.53 14.07
C SER A 66 5.70 30.45 15.19
N ASP A 67 5.95 29.26 15.71
CA ASP A 67 6.87 29.01 16.83
C ASP A 67 8.09 28.22 16.34
N TRP A 68 8.96 28.88 15.58
CA TRP A 68 10.14 28.29 14.97
C TRP A 68 11.17 27.72 15.98
N GLN A 69 11.08 28.09 17.27
CA GLN A 69 11.86 27.48 18.36
C GLN A 69 11.53 25.99 18.57
N ARG A 70 10.41 25.51 18.01
CA ARG A 70 9.96 24.13 18.10
C ARG A 70 10.27 23.27 16.86
N ALA A 71 11.14 23.74 15.96
CA ALA A 71 11.45 23.05 14.71
C ALA A 71 11.90 21.58 14.91
N GLY A 72 12.60 21.26 15.99
CA GLY A 72 13.00 19.90 16.34
C GLY A 72 11.83 19.02 16.73
N VAL A 73 10.91 19.55 17.53
CA VAL A 73 9.68 18.87 17.97
C VAL A 73 8.75 18.63 16.78
N VAL A 74 8.62 19.61 15.89
CA VAL A 74 7.79 19.49 14.66
C VAL A 74 8.32 18.37 13.77
N ARG A 75 9.64 18.27 13.55
CA ARG A 75 10.24 17.19 12.76
C ARG A 75 10.01 15.81 13.36
N GLN A 76 10.12 15.67 14.67
CA GLN A 76 9.87 14.41 15.37
C GLN A 76 8.38 14.04 15.29
N GLN A 77 7.50 15.00 15.47
CA GLN A 77 6.05 14.80 15.35
C GLN A 77 5.65 14.39 13.93
N THR A 78 6.24 15.03 12.92
CA THR A 78 6.01 14.64 11.51
C THR A 78 6.41 13.20 11.24
N ARG A 79 7.54 12.73 11.80
CA ARG A 79 7.96 11.32 11.66
C ARG A 79 6.96 10.36 12.29
N ILE A 80 6.51 10.65 13.52
CA ILE A 80 5.51 9.84 14.21
C ILE A 80 4.20 9.80 13.41
N MET A 81 3.77 10.93 12.86
CA MET A 81 2.57 11.00 12.04
C MET A 81 2.69 10.17 10.76
N HIS A 82 3.85 10.15 10.11
CA HIS A 82 4.08 9.29 8.94
C HIS A 82 4.02 7.80 9.27
N GLU A 83 4.57 7.41 10.41
CA GLU A 83 4.48 6.02 10.88
C GLU A 83 3.03 5.63 11.18
N GLN A 84 2.31 6.47 11.91
CA GLN A 84 0.88 6.26 12.21
C GLN A 84 0.01 6.20 10.95
N THR A 85 0.30 7.06 9.96
CA THR A 85 -0.40 7.07 8.67
C THR A 85 -0.19 5.76 7.92
N ARG A 86 1.04 5.23 7.91
CA ARG A 86 1.34 3.95 7.29
C ARG A 86 0.62 2.80 7.99
N ASP A 87 0.69 2.74 9.32
CA ASP A 87 0.04 1.71 10.12
C ASP A 87 -1.48 1.74 9.93
N ARG A 88 -2.06 2.93 9.83
CA ARG A 88 -3.48 3.11 9.56
C ARG A 88 -3.86 2.64 8.16
N ALA A 89 -3.04 2.95 7.15
CA ALA A 89 -3.26 2.48 5.79
C ALA A 89 -3.26 0.95 5.73
N GLU A 90 -2.29 0.31 6.37
CA GLU A 90 -2.21 -1.16 6.46
C GLU A 90 -3.43 -1.75 7.17
N ALA A 91 -3.89 -1.14 8.26
CA ALA A 91 -5.09 -1.57 8.99
C ALA A 91 -6.37 -1.46 8.12
N ILE A 92 -6.50 -0.40 7.32
CA ILE A 92 -7.62 -0.23 6.40
C ILE A 92 -7.58 -1.29 5.30
N ILE A 93 -6.41 -1.57 4.71
CA ILE A 93 -6.24 -2.63 3.70
C ILE A 93 -6.62 -3.98 4.30
N GLU A 94 -6.14 -4.29 5.48
CA GLU A 94 -6.44 -5.54 6.17
C GLU A 94 -7.95 -5.71 6.42
N SER A 95 -8.59 -4.69 6.94
CA SER A 95 -10.04 -4.70 7.18
C SER A 95 -10.82 -4.84 5.88
N CYS A 96 -10.42 -4.12 4.83
CA CYS A 96 -11.01 -4.17 3.50
C CYS A 96 -10.90 -5.57 2.89
N MET A 97 -9.73 -6.19 2.91
CA MET A 97 -9.50 -7.53 2.39
C MET A 97 -10.26 -8.59 3.18
N LYS A 98 -10.28 -8.51 4.51
CA LYS A 98 -11.06 -9.41 5.36
C LYS A 98 -12.56 -9.30 5.08
N ALA A 99 -13.09 -8.09 4.89
CA ALA A 99 -14.48 -7.87 4.54
C ALA A 99 -14.86 -8.51 3.19
N LYS A 100 -13.90 -8.64 2.27
CA LYS A 100 -14.07 -9.33 0.98
C LYS A 100 -13.86 -10.86 1.07
N GLY A 101 -13.59 -11.39 2.26
CA GLY A 101 -13.42 -12.82 2.52
C GLY A 101 -12.00 -13.35 2.35
N TYR A 102 -11.01 -12.47 2.18
CA TYR A 102 -9.61 -12.84 2.09
C TYR A 102 -8.97 -12.98 3.46
N SER A 103 -7.98 -13.86 3.57
CA SER A 103 -7.09 -13.98 4.71
C SER A 103 -5.63 -13.94 4.27
N GLN A 104 -4.76 -13.47 5.17
CA GLN A 104 -3.33 -13.45 4.89
C GLN A 104 -2.77 -14.86 4.87
N LYS A 105 -1.97 -15.16 3.85
CA LYS A 105 -1.15 -16.39 3.81
C LYS A 105 -0.07 -16.27 4.88
N ARG A 106 0.07 -17.32 5.64
CA ARG A 106 1.18 -17.48 6.58
C ARG A 106 2.28 -18.34 5.99
#